data_4ce299c6517adb66c1208dae71c3c2fa
#
_entry.id   4ce299c6517adb66c1208dae71c3c2fa
#
_cell.length_a   1.000
_cell.length_b   1.000
_cell.length_c   1.000
_cell.angle_alpha   90.00
_cell.angle_beta   90.00
_cell.angle_gamma   90.00
#
_symmetry.space_group_name_H-M   'P 1'
#
loop_
_entity.id
_entity.type
_entity.pdbx_description
1 polymer ?
#
loop_
_entity_poly.entity_id
_entity_poly.type
_entity_poly.pdbx_seq_one_letter_code
_entity_poly.pdbx_strand_id
1 'polypeptide(L)'
;MVNVAVVGASGLVGSKIREILEEKNFPVDRLFAFASKKSAGKEIEFQGKKVIVEELKEDSFDNRGIDLALFAAGGSVSEKYVPLAVKNNIRVVDNSSCFRMDEDVPLVIPEVNPSDISKKDMLIANPNCSTIQSVLAIANIYQEYGIERIVYNTYQAVSGGGERALEDLYEKKNDHWKYKIYDNLLPQIDSFLDNGYTKEEMKMVNESRKILGDDSIKITATAIRVPVSNAHGVSINLKLKKDFNLDDIRKALESTPGVIVEDDIANEIYPMPATASGKDEVFVGRIRRDFSCDNSLNLWCVADNIRKGAALNAVQIAELLVKE
;
A
#
# COMPACT_ATOMS: atom_id res chain seq x y z
N MET A 1 -16.39 20.57 -3.94
CA MET A 1 -16.66 19.45 -3.00
C MET A 1 -17.17 18.29 -3.82
N VAL A 2 -16.91 17.07 -3.40
CA VAL A 2 -17.20 15.83 -4.16
C VAL A 2 -17.96 14.83 -3.29
N ASN A 3 -18.84 14.06 -3.90
CA ASN A 3 -19.52 12.95 -3.27
C ASN A 3 -18.64 11.71 -3.32
N VAL A 4 -18.25 11.19 -2.16
CA VAL A 4 -17.30 10.08 -2.04
C VAL A 4 -18.00 8.82 -1.55
N ALA A 5 -17.78 7.70 -2.22
CA ALA A 5 -18.14 6.39 -1.74
C ALA A 5 -16.91 5.65 -1.18
N VAL A 6 -17.05 5.01 -0.02
CA VAL A 6 -16.05 4.07 0.51
C VAL A 6 -16.67 2.68 0.51
N VAL A 7 -16.13 1.79 -0.31
CA VAL A 7 -16.54 0.39 -0.39
C VAL A 7 -15.65 -0.45 0.52
N GLY A 8 -16.25 -1.19 1.45
CA GLY A 8 -15.53 -1.82 2.57
C GLY A 8 -15.37 -0.87 3.76
N ALA A 9 -16.25 0.11 3.90
CA ALA A 9 -16.15 1.23 4.86
C ALA A 9 -16.00 0.81 6.33
N SER A 10 -16.44 -0.38 6.72
CA SER A 10 -16.36 -0.90 8.09
C SER A 10 -15.12 -1.76 8.37
N GLY A 11 -14.27 -2.02 7.38
CA GLY A 11 -13.03 -2.79 7.56
C GLY A 11 -11.85 -1.90 7.97
N LEU A 12 -10.71 -2.50 8.32
CA LEU A 12 -9.51 -1.78 8.78
C LEU A 12 -9.08 -0.67 7.81
N VAL A 13 -8.90 -1.00 6.53
CA VAL A 13 -8.47 -0.02 5.52
C VAL A 13 -9.56 1.01 5.23
N GLY A 14 -10.84 0.58 5.12
CA GLY A 14 -11.95 1.50 4.89
C GLY A 14 -12.18 2.49 6.03
N SER A 15 -12.01 2.06 7.28
CA SER A 15 -12.04 2.95 8.46
C SER A 15 -10.89 3.95 8.41
N LYS A 16 -9.68 3.50 8.04
CA LYS A 16 -8.51 4.36 7.93
C LYS A 16 -8.65 5.36 6.77
N ILE A 17 -9.27 4.97 5.65
CA ILE A 17 -9.58 5.90 4.55
C ILE A 17 -10.47 7.05 5.07
N ARG A 18 -11.54 6.74 5.81
CA ARG A 18 -12.43 7.77 6.37
C ARG A 18 -11.69 8.72 7.32
N GLU A 19 -10.89 8.16 8.23
CA GLU A 19 -10.04 8.93 9.15
C GLU A 19 -9.10 9.88 8.39
N ILE A 20 -8.40 9.40 7.37
CA ILE A 20 -7.45 10.20 6.58
C ILE A 20 -8.17 11.27 5.73
N LEU A 21 -9.36 10.97 5.19
CA LEU A 21 -10.17 11.99 4.50
C LEU A 21 -10.51 13.18 5.44
N GLU A 22 -10.77 12.89 6.72
CA GLU A 22 -11.00 13.93 7.74
C GLU A 22 -9.70 14.67 8.10
N GLU A 23 -8.63 13.95 8.42
CA GLU A 23 -7.31 14.50 8.77
C GLU A 23 -6.78 15.46 7.70
N LYS A 24 -6.95 15.10 6.43
CA LYS A 24 -6.50 15.90 5.28
C LYS A 24 -7.50 16.98 4.84
N ASN A 25 -8.62 17.11 5.54
CA ASN A 25 -9.71 18.01 5.12
C ASN A 25 -10.09 17.82 3.64
N PHE A 26 -10.13 16.56 3.18
CA PHE A 26 -10.52 16.24 1.81
C PHE A 26 -11.92 16.81 1.54
N PRO A 27 -12.18 17.43 0.37
CA PRO A 27 -13.40 18.21 0.12
C PRO A 27 -14.63 17.32 -0.12
N VAL A 28 -15.00 16.49 0.87
CA VAL A 28 -16.20 15.63 0.81
C VAL A 28 -17.45 16.45 1.06
N ASP A 29 -18.41 16.39 0.13
CA ASP A 29 -19.75 16.94 0.33
C ASP A 29 -20.63 15.90 1.05
N ARG A 30 -20.69 14.70 0.50
CA ARG A 30 -21.42 13.57 1.07
C ARG A 30 -20.59 12.28 1.04
N LEU A 31 -20.59 11.56 2.15
CA LEU A 31 -19.99 10.22 2.25
C LEU A 31 -21.07 9.14 2.08
N PHE A 32 -20.84 8.19 1.17
CA PHE A 32 -21.57 6.95 1.02
C PHE A 32 -20.70 5.80 1.56
N ALA A 33 -21.21 5.08 2.54
CA ALA A 33 -20.46 3.99 3.17
C ALA A 33 -21.09 2.65 2.77
N PHE A 34 -20.36 1.86 1.99
CA PHE A 34 -20.82 0.53 1.56
C PHE A 34 -20.03 -0.59 2.21
N ALA A 35 -20.71 -1.65 2.59
CA ALA A 35 -20.07 -2.87 3.11
C ALA A 35 -20.94 -4.12 2.79
N SER A 36 -20.51 -5.27 3.31
CA SER A 36 -21.30 -6.51 3.18
C SER A 36 -22.59 -6.41 3.99
N LYS A 37 -23.58 -7.27 3.67
CA LYS A 37 -24.85 -7.41 4.39
C LYS A 37 -24.66 -7.53 5.91
N LYS A 38 -23.57 -8.18 6.38
CA LYS A 38 -23.26 -8.34 7.83
C LYS A 38 -23.02 -6.98 8.53
N SER A 39 -22.51 -6.00 7.81
CA SER A 39 -22.18 -4.68 8.35
C SER A 39 -23.23 -3.62 8.01
N ALA A 40 -24.19 -3.92 7.16
CA ALA A 40 -25.27 -3.00 6.80
C ALA A 40 -26.10 -2.64 8.03
N GLY A 41 -26.54 -1.38 8.10
CA GLY A 41 -27.28 -0.81 9.24
C GLY A 41 -26.40 -0.32 10.40
N LYS A 42 -25.08 -0.60 10.41
CA LYS A 42 -24.18 -0.01 11.40
C LYS A 42 -24.07 1.49 11.21
N GLU A 43 -24.03 2.23 12.30
CA GLU A 43 -23.70 3.66 12.28
C GLU A 43 -22.17 3.82 12.36
N ILE A 44 -21.64 4.71 11.53
CA ILE A 44 -20.28 5.20 11.59
C ILE A 44 -20.30 6.72 11.67
N GLU A 45 -19.26 7.31 12.21
CA GLU A 45 -19.12 8.78 12.25
C GLU A 45 -18.19 9.24 11.12
N PHE A 46 -18.54 10.39 10.52
CA PHE A 46 -17.70 11.10 9.56
C PHE A 46 -18.01 12.60 9.62
N GLN A 47 -16.99 13.44 9.86
CA GLN A 47 -17.11 14.90 10.03
C GLN A 47 -18.20 15.30 11.05
N GLY A 48 -18.23 14.59 12.17
CA GLY A 48 -19.22 14.83 13.24
C GLY A 48 -20.66 14.44 12.87
N LYS A 49 -20.88 13.79 11.73
CA LYS A 49 -22.20 13.32 11.27
C LYS A 49 -22.28 11.81 11.31
N LYS A 50 -23.45 11.29 11.64
CA LYS A 50 -23.74 9.86 11.55
C LYS A 50 -24.01 9.48 10.10
N VAL A 51 -23.31 8.44 9.62
CA VAL A 51 -23.49 7.82 8.32
C VAL A 51 -23.88 6.38 8.52
N ILE A 52 -24.94 5.95 7.86
CA ILE A 52 -25.39 4.55 7.93
C ILE A 52 -24.64 3.76 6.86
N VAL A 53 -24.07 2.64 7.27
CA VAL A 53 -23.42 1.69 6.35
C VAL A 53 -24.52 0.97 5.56
N GLU A 54 -24.47 1.08 4.25
CA GLU A 54 -25.39 0.42 3.33
C GLU A 54 -24.81 -0.92 2.83
N GLU A 55 -25.70 -1.87 2.55
CA GLU A 55 -25.28 -3.09 1.85
C GLU A 55 -24.87 -2.77 0.42
N LEU A 56 -23.66 -3.22 0.01
CA LEU A 56 -23.21 -3.08 -1.36
C LEU A 56 -24.01 -4.01 -2.28
N LYS A 57 -24.72 -3.44 -3.26
CA LYS A 57 -25.55 -4.11 -4.25
C LYS A 57 -25.21 -3.64 -5.65
N GLU A 58 -25.73 -4.31 -6.67
CA GLU A 58 -25.45 -3.97 -8.07
C GLU A 58 -25.96 -2.56 -8.46
N ASP A 59 -27.03 -2.11 -7.83
CA ASP A 59 -27.64 -0.80 -8.01
C ASP A 59 -27.13 0.28 -7.05
N SER A 60 -26.11 -0.04 -6.24
CA SER A 60 -25.58 0.89 -5.22
C SER A 60 -24.99 2.18 -5.78
N PHE A 61 -24.64 2.21 -7.04
CA PHE A 61 -24.03 3.35 -7.72
C PHE A 61 -25.02 4.11 -8.61
N ASP A 62 -26.23 3.56 -8.86
CA ASP A 62 -27.16 4.08 -9.85
C ASP A 62 -27.80 5.41 -9.38
N ASN A 63 -27.63 6.46 -10.19
CA ASN A 63 -28.24 7.79 -10.02
C ASN A 63 -28.04 8.41 -8.62
N ARG A 64 -26.92 8.15 -7.96
CA ARG A 64 -26.64 8.65 -6.60
C ARG A 64 -25.80 9.91 -6.57
N GLY A 65 -25.29 10.37 -7.71
CA GLY A 65 -24.42 11.54 -7.81
C GLY A 65 -23.08 11.33 -7.10
N ILE A 66 -22.57 10.09 -7.05
CA ILE A 66 -21.23 9.79 -6.53
C ILE A 66 -20.20 10.19 -7.59
N ASP A 67 -19.18 10.93 -7.19
CA ASP A 67 -18.12 11.41 -8.09
C ASP A 67 -16.89 10.48 -8.03
N LEU A 68 -16.57 9.96 -6.82
CA LEU A 68 -15.38 9.18 -6.54
C LEU A 68 -15.72 7.99 -5.64
N ALA A 69 -15.16 6.81 -5.93
CA ALA A 69 -15.28 5.63 -5.09
C ALA A 69 -13.89 5.07 -4.69
N LEU A 70 -13.68 4.91 -3.38
CA LEU A 70 -12.48 4.31 -2.81
C LEU A 70 -12.81 2.87 -2.38
N PHE A 71 -12.27 1.90 -3.10
CA PHE A 71 -12.50 0.49 -2.83
C PHE A 71 -11.46 -0.05 -1.84
N ALA A 72 -11.91 -0.47 -0.69
CA ALA A 72 -11.12 -1.09 0.38
C ALA A 72 -11.63 -2.50 0.72
N ALA A 73 -12.08 -3.23 -0.30
CA ALA A 73 -12.61 -4.58 -0.20
C ALA A 73 -11.70 -5.58 -0.93
N GLY A 74 -12.00 -6.87 -0.83
CA GLY A 74 -11.20 -7.91 -1.52
C GLY A 74 -11.40 -7.93 -3.04
N GLY A 75 -10.48 -8.59 -3.76
CA GLY A 75 -10.44 -8.61 -5.22
C GLY A 75 -11.75 -9.06 -5.89
N SER A 76 -12.44 -10.07 -5.34
CA SER A 76 -13.75 -10.51 -5.87
C SER A 76 -14.85 -9.45 -5.76
N VAL A 77 -14.77 -8.55 -4.79
CA VAL A 77 -15.68 -7.40 -4.69
C VAL A 77 -15.32 -6.37 -5.74
N SER A 78 -14.04 -6.06 -5.91
CA SER A 78 -13.58 -5.12 -6.93
C SER A 78 -13.91 -5.63 -8.33
N GLU A 79 -13.63 -6.89 -8.63
CA GLU A 79 -13.96 -7.51 -9.92
C GLU A 79 -15.44 -7.33 -10.31
N LYS A 80 -16.34 -7.50 -9.33
CA LYS A 80 -17.79 -7.39 -9.57
C LYS A 80 -18.27 -5.94 -9.64
N TYR A 81 -17.81 -5.07 -8.71
CA TYR A 81 -18.45 -3.78 -8.47
C TYR A 81 -17.72 -2.57 -9.06
N VAL A 82 -16.41 -2.66 -9.31
CA VAL A 82 -15.66 -1.56 -9.96
C VAL A 82 -16.21 -1.27 -11.36
N PRO A 83 -16.49 -2.27 -12.23
CA PRO A 83 -17.07 -1.99 -13.54
C PRO A 83 -18.44 -1.29 -13.47
N LEU A 84 -19.24 -1.57 -12.42
CA LEU A 84 -20.53 -0.92 -12.22
C LEU A 84 -20.37 0.55 -11.80
N ALA A 85 -19.39 0.86 -10.95
CA ALA A 85 -19.06 2.23 -10.60
C ALA A 85 -18.58 3.03 -11.82
N VAL A 86 -17.63 2.48 -12.57
CA VAL A 86 -17.10 3.11 -13.81
C VAL A 86 -18.21 3.34 -14.84
N LYS A 87 -19.12 2.39 -15.02
CA LYS A 87 -20.31 2.53 -15.93
C LYS A 87 -21.20 3.69 -15.53
N ASN A 88 -21.23 4.05 -14.24
CA ASN A 88 -21.97 5.17 -13.70
C ASN A 88 -21.15 6.49 -13.70
N ASN A 89 -20.06 6.57 -14.47
CA ASN A 89 -19.17 7.73 -14.54
C ASN A 89 -18.52 8.10 -13.19
N ILE A 90 -18.31 7.13 -12.33
CA ILE A 90 -17.65 7.32 -11.03
C ILE A 90 -16.17 6.99 -11.21
N ARG A 91 -15.27 7.89 -10.83
CA ARG A 91 -13.84 7.61 -10.76
C ARG A 91 -13.57 6.66 -9.59
N VAL A 92 -12.71 5.68 -9.80
CA VAL A 92 -12.42 4.63 -8.82
C VAL A 92 -10.95 4.58 -8.47
N VAL A 93 -10.65 4.50 -7.17
CA VAL A 93 -9.34 4.07 -6.67
C VAL A 93 -9.52 2.71 -5.99
N ASP A 94 -8.89 1.66 -6.53
CA ASP A 94 -9.01 0.29 -6.03
C ASP A 94 -7.77 -0.18 -5.27
N ASN A 95 -7.93 -0.51 -3.99
CA ASN A 95 -6.85 -1.06 -3.17
C ASN A 95 -6.64 -2.56 -3.36
N SER A 96 -7.54 -3.25 -4.06
CA SER A 96 -7.38 -4.68 -4.29
C SER A 96 -6.29 -4.99 -5.33
N SER A 97 -5.91 -6.25 -5.43
CA SER A 97 -4.96 -6.69 -6.46
C SER A 97 -5.64 -6.96 -7.82
N CYS A 98 -6.95 -6.74 -7.95
CA CYS A 98 -7.73 -7.20 -9.09
C CYS A 98 -7.23 -6.62 -10.42
N PHE A 99 -7.06 -5.30 -10.46
CA PHE A 99 -6.75 -4.57 -11.70
C PHE A 99 -5.31 -4.04 -11.78
N ARG A 100 -4.46 -4.33 -10.79
CA ARG A 100 -3.10 -3.75 -10.72
C ARG A 100 -2.24 -4.05 -11.93
N MET A 101 -2.40 -5.21 -12.54
CA MET A 101 -1.58 -5.65 -13.67
C MET A 101 -2.27 -5.49 -15.02
N ASP A 102 -3.48 -4.92 -15.07
CA ASP A 102 -4.17 -4.61 -16.32
C ASP A 102 -3.41 -3.48 -17.03
N GLU A 103 -3.14 -3.63 -18.34
CA GLU A 103 -2.32 -2.69 -19.11
C GLU A 103 -2.90 -1.27 -19.16
N ASP A 104 -4.23 -1.17 -19.25
CA ASP A 104 -4.95 0.09 -19.33
C ASP A 104 -5.25 0.73 -17.96
N VAL A 105 -4.82 0.13 -16.85
CA VAL A 105 -5.08 0.64 -15.50
C VAL A 105 -3.79 1.16 -14.88
N PRO A 106 -3.66 2.48 -14.61
CA PRO A 106 -2.51 3.03 -13.92
C PRO A 106 -2.35 2.43 -12.51
N LEU A 107 -1.11 2.08 -12.16
CA LEU A 107 -0.73 1.60 -10.83
C LEU A 107 0.15 2.67 -10.18
N VAL A 108 -0.38 3.41 -9.19
CA VAL A 108 0.19 4.71 -8.84
C VAL A 108 0.62 4.82 -7.39
N ILE A 109 1.83 5.34 -7.22
CA ILE A 109 2.33 5.95 -5.98
C ILE A 109 2.49 7.45 -6.27
N PRO A 110 1.69 8.34 -5.67
CA PRO A 110 1.65 9.77 -6.01
C PRO A 110 3.00 10.50 -5.97
N GLU A 111 3.92 10.06 -5.14
CA GLU A 111 5.26 10.65 -5.05
C GLU A 111 6.25 10.10 -6.09
N VAL A 112 5.87 9.03 -6.83
CA VAL A 112 6.78 8.34 -7.77
C VAL A 112 6.36 8.56 -9.22
N ASN A 113 5.12 8.20 -9.55
CA ASN A 113 4.62 8.19 -10.92
C ASN A 113 3.23 8.84 -11.09
N PRO A 114 2.99 10.05 -10.55
CA PRO A 114 1.69 10.72 -10.66
C PRO A 114 1.31 11.04 -12.12
N SER A 115 2.30 11.16 -13.01
CA SER A 115 2.08 11.41 -14.44
C SER A 115 1.46 10.25 -15.21
N ASP A 116 1.41 9.06 -14.62
CA ASP A 116 0.76 7.90 -15.24
C ASP A 116 -0.76 8.01 -15.21
N ILE A 117 -1.32 8.91 -14.38
CA ILE A 117 -2.74 9.21 -14.36
C ILE A 117 -3.06 10.19 -15.50
N SER A 118 -4.00 9.83 -16.33
CA SER A 118 -4.58 10.71 -17.33
C SER A 118 -6.02 11.11 -17.00
N LYS A 119 -6.50 12.24 -17.56
CA LYS A 119 -7.89 12.70 -17.36
C LYS A 119 -8.96 11.70 -17.81
N LYS A 120 -8.59 10.73 -18.64
CA LYS A 120 -9.49 9.71 -19.17
C LYS A 120 -9.64 8.51 -18.24
N ASP A 121 -8.73 8.36 -17.27
CA ASP A 121 -8.70 7.18 -16.42
C ASP A 121 -9.83 7.23 -15.40
N MET A 122 -10.70 6.28 -15.51
CA MET A 122 -11.83 6.10 -14.59
C MET A 122 -11.50 5.13 -13.45
N LEU A 123 -10.44 4.35 -13.59
CA LEU A 123 -9.97 3.38 -12.61
C LEU A 123 -8.47 3.55 -12.42
N ILE A 124 -8.04 3.76 -11.18
CA ILE A 124 -6.64 3.77 -10.77
C ILE A 124 -6.43 2.68 -9.72
N ALA A 125 -5.42 1.86 -9.91
CA ALA A 125 -5.06 0.83 -8.95
C ALA A 125 -4.08 1.38 -7.90
N ASN A 126 -4.35 1.06 -6.64
CA ASN A 126 -3.47 1.33 -5.50
C ASN A 126 -2.55 0.10 -5.30
N PRO A 127 -1.21 0.27 -5.26
CA PRO A 127 -0.31 -0.87 -5.19
C PRO A 127 -0.39 -1.66 -3.89
N ASN A 128 0.32 -2.78 -3.84
CA ASN A 128 0.51 -3.59 -2.62
C ASN A 128 1.25 -2.79 -1.54
N CYS A 129 0.92 -3.02 -0.28
CA CYS A 129 1.46 -2.27 0.85
C CYS A 129 2.99 -2.34 0.96
N SER A 130 3.58 -3.52 0.74
CA SER A 130 5.03 -3.68 0.74
C SER A 130 5.68 -3.06 -0.51
N THR A 131 4.98 -3.09 -1.65
CA THR A 131 5.43 -2.44 -2.89
C THR A 131 5.48 -0.92 -2.73
N ILE A 132 4.41 -0.30 -2.19
CA ILE A 132 4.36 1.17 -2.01
C ILE A 132 5.57 1.65 -1.22
N GLN A 133 5.81 1.12 -0.02
CA GLN A 133 6.91 1.57 0.82
C GLN A 133 8.28 1.29 0.21
N SER A 134 8.44 0.14 -0.46
CA SER A 134 9.73 -0.26 -1.02
C SER A 134 10.09 0.56 -2.26
N VAL A 135 9.12 0.77 -3.16
CA VAL A 135 9.36 1.56 -4.38
C VAL A 135 9.56 3.03 -4.05
N LEU A 136 8.78 3.59 -3.10
CA LEU A 136 8.96 4.96 -2.64
C LEU A 136 10.36 5.16 -2.03
N ALA A 137 10.82 4.22 -1.19
CA ALA A 137 12.15 4.27 -0.59
C ALA A 137 13.30 4.27 -1.61
N ILE A 138 13.10 3.77 -2.82
CA ILE A 138 14.17 3.64 -3.83
C ILE A 138 13.98 4.55 -5.05
N ALA A 139 12.90 5.35 -5.09
CA ALA A 139 12.50 6.10 -6.29
C ALA A 139 13.59 7.05 -6.79
N ASN A 140 14.12 7.93 -5.94
CA ASN A 140 15.17 8.87 -6.35
C ASN A 140 16.51 8.16 -6.60
N ILE A 141 16.81 7.08 -5.87
CA ILE A 141 18.00 6.25 -6.16
C ILE A 141 17.89 5.66 -7.56
N TYR A 142 16.70 5.17 -7.95
CA TYR A 142 16.47 4.65 -9.31
C TYR A 142 16.66 5.74 -10.37
N GLN A 143 16.11 6.92 -10.15
CA GLN A 143 16.23 8.02 -11.10
C GLN A 143 17.68 8.49 -11.33
N GLU A 144 18.48 8.57 -10.26
CA GLU A 144 19.84 9.10 -10.33
C GLU A 144 20.87 8.07 -10.80
N TYR A 145 20.75 6.83 -10.30
CA TYR A 145 21.78 5.80 -10.51
C TYR A 145 21.35 4.67 -11.44
N GLY A 146 20.03 4.50 -11.67
CA GLY A 146 19.47 3.32 -12.30
C GLY A 146 19.67 2.06 -11.43
N ILE A 147 18.77 1.11 -11.53
CA ILE A 147 18.85 -0.15 -10.78
C ILE A 147 18.93 -1.32 -11.74
N GLU A 148 19.88 -2.23 -11.52
CA GLU A 148 20.03 -3.48 -12.27
C GLU A 148 19.27 -4.62 -11.59
N ARG A 149 19.34 -4.68 -10.24
CA ARG A 149 18.75 -5.79 -9.47
C ARG A 149 18.23 -5.31 -8.12
N ILE A 150 17.12 -5.91 -7.70
CA ILE A 150 16.51 -5.71 -6.37
C ILE A 150 16.26 -7.07 -5.71
N VAL A 151 16.61 -7.18 -4.43
CA VAL A 151 16.17 -8.26 -3.55
C VAL A 151 15.38 -7.68 -2.41
N TYR A 152 14.12 -8.08 -2.32
CA TYR A 152 13.23 -7.74 -1.22
C TYR A 152 13.12 -8.89 -0.23
N ASN A 153 13.33 -8.62 1.06
CA ASN A 153 12.94 -9.51 2.14
C ASN A 153 11.99 -8.75 3.05
N THR A 154 10.71 -9.12 3.05
CA THR A 154 9.69 -8.40 3.81
C THR A 154 9.44 -9.05 5.15
N TYR A 155 9.18 -8.24 6.16
CA TYR A 155 8.77 -8.61 7.50
C TYR A 155 7.42 -7.92 7.77
N GLN A 156 6.34 -8.62 7.39
CA GLN A 156 5.02 -8.01 7.31
C GLN A 156 4.21 -8.22 8.57
N ALA A 157 3.68 -7.12 9.09
CA ALA A 157 2.81 -7.09 10.26
C ALA A 157 1.49 -7.84 10.02
N VAL A 158 0.93 -8.33 11.11
CA VAL A 158 -0.28 -9.14 11.15
C VAL A 158 -1.52 -8.40 10.64
N SER A 159 -1.58 -7.07 10.82
CA SER A 159 -2.70 -6.23 10.35
C SER A 159 -2.98 -6.34 8.84
N GLY A 160 -1.95 -6.68 8.03
CA GLY A 160 -2.12 -7.00 6.61
C GLY A 160 -3.02 -8.22 6.33
N GLY A 161 -3.23 -9.09 7.31
CA GLY A 161 -4.18 -10.21 7.26
C GLY A 161 -5.60 -9.85 7.74
N GLY A 162 -5.83 -8.60 8.20
CA GLY A 162 -7.11 -8.11 8.68
C GLY A 162 -7.38 -8.37 10.16
N GLU A 163 -8.60 -8.06 10.62
CA GLU A 163 -8.99 -8.11 12.04
C GLU A 163 -8.81 -9.51 12.67
N ARG A 164 -9.24 -10.57 11.99
CA ARG A 164 -9.10 -11.95 12.50
C ARG A 164 -7.64 -12.36 12.71
N ALA A 165 -6.76 -11.87 11.86
CA ALA A 165 -5.33 -12.10 11.99
C ALA A 165 -4.75 -11.41 13.23
N LEU A 166 -5.22 -10.20 13.55
CA LEU A 166 -4.86 -9.49 14.78
C LEU A 166 -5.39 -10.20 16.02
N GLU A 167 -6.61 -10.76 15.97
CA GLU A 167 -7.16 -11.58 17.06
C GLU A 167 -6.26 -12.79 17.37
N ASP A 168 -5.77 -13.51 16.34
CA ASP A 168 -4.82 -14.62 16.50
C ASP A 168 -3.55 -14.20 17.24
N LEU A 169 -3.02 -13.01 16.92
CA LEU A 169 -1.82 -12.49 17.57
C LEU A 169 -2.07 -12.14 19.05
N TYR A 170 -3.13 -11.35 19.32
CA TYR A 170 -3.39 -10.81 20.65
C TYR A 170 -3.93 -11.86 21.63
N GLU A 171 -4.81 -12.72 21.15
CA GLU A 171 -5.45 -13.76 21.97
C GLU A 171 -4.69 -15.10 21.94
N LYS A 172 -3.55 -15.14 21.20
CA LYS A 172 -2.73 -16.35 21.03
C LYS A 172 -3.54 -17.53 20.48
N LYS A 173 -4.44 -17.23 19.53
CA LYS A 173 -5.25 -18.21 18.80
C LYS A 173 -4.55 -18.66 17.51
N ASN A 174 -5.14 -19.60 16.83
CA ASN A 174 -4.68 -20.12 15.55
C ASN A 174 -5.90 -20.44 14.64
N ASP A 175 -6.76 -19.44 14.45
CA ASP A 175 -8.01 -19.59 13.70
C ASP A 175 -7.90 -19.07 12.27
N HIS A 176 -6.93 -18.17 12.01
CA HIS A 176 -6.73 -17.53 10.70
C HIS A 176 -5.71 -18.23 9.82
N TRP A 177 -4.59 -18.68 10.39
CA TRP A 177 -3.52 -19.36 9.65
C TRP A 177 -3.42 -20.84 10.00
N LYS A 178 -2.78 -21.62 9.11
CA LYS A 178 -2.45 -23.02 9.38
C LYS A 178 -1.50 -23.21 10.58
N TYR A 179 -0.59 -22.26 10.80
CA TYR A 179 0.39 -22.27 11.87
C TYR A 179 0.24 -21.03 12.75
N LYS A 180 0.51 -21.15 14.04
CA LYS A 180 0.47 -20.02 14.95
C LYS A 180 1.42 -18.91 14.52
N ILE A 181 0.98 -17.64 14.67
CA ILE A 181 1.81 -16.47 14.40
C ILE A 181 2.56 -15.97 15.63
N TYR A 182 1.98 -16.09 16.82
CA TYR A 182 2.66 -15.68 18.04
C TYR A 182 3.89 -16.55 18.31
N ASP A 183 5.00 -15.92 18.71
CA ASP A 183 6.31 -16.55 18.88
C ASP A 183 6.77 -17.35 17.64
N ASN A 184 6.47 -16.87 16.43
CA ASN A 184 6.78 -17.58 15.19
C ASN A 184 6.95 -16.63 14.00
N LEU A 185 7.56 -17.14 12.92
CA LEU A 185 7.65 -16.49 11.61
C LEU A 185 7.00 -17.41 10.57
N LEU A 186 6.13 -16.85 9.73
CA LEU A 186 5.49 -17.61 8.66
C LEU A 186 6.06 -17.15 7.31
N PRO A 187 6.93 -17.95 6.64
CA PRO A 187 7.52 -17.60 5.35
C PRO A 187 6.54 -17.90 4.20
N GLN A 188 5.33 -17.45 4.38
CA GLN A 188 4.24 -17.56 3.41
C GLN A 188 3.23 -16.45 3.64
N ILE A 189 3.03 -15.61 2.63
CA ILE A 189 1.93 -14.66 2.58
C ILE A 189 1.22 -14.87 1.25
N ASP A 190 -0.13 -15.07 1.31
CA ASP A 190 -0.94 -15.50 0.17
C ASP A 190 -0.63 -16.96 -0.28
N SER A 191 -1.19 -17.41 -1.39
CA SER A 191 -1.02 -18.76 -1.92
C SER A 191 0.27 -18.92 -2.72
N PHE A 192 0.82 -20.14 -2.71
CA PHE A 192 1.95 -20.49 -3.57
C PHE A 192 1.52 -20.61 -5.04
N LEU A 193 2.47 -20.30 -5.91
CA LEU A 193 2.43 -20.51 -7.35
C LEU A 193 3.32 -21.69 -7.75
N ASP A 194 3.15 -22.18 -8.97
CA ASP A 194 3.91 -23.36 -9.49
C ASP A 194 5.41 -23.10 -9.59
N ASN A 195 5.83 -21.84 -9.62
CA ASN A 195 7.26 -21.44 -9.65
C ASN A 195 7.91 -21.37 -8.26
N GLY A 196 7.19 -21.76 -7.19
CA GLY A 196 7.68 -21.75 -5.82
C GLY A 196 7.57 -20.41 -5.09
N TYR A 197 7.21 -19.34 -5.77
CA TYR A 197 6.91 -18.05 -5.15
C TYR A 197 5.48 -18.01 -4.61
N THR A 198 5.22 -17.12 -3.66
CA THR A 198 3.85 -16.76 -3.29
C THR A 198 3.31 -15.65 -4.20
N LYS A 199 1.98 -15.49 -4.26
CA LYS A 199 1.36 -14.36 -4.95
C LYS A 199 1.83 -13.03 -4.39
N GLU A 200 2.05 -12.93 -3.08
CA GLU A 200 2.55 -11.71 -2.44
C GLU A 200 3.95 -11.32 -2.93
N GLU A 201 4.84 -12.29 -3.07
CA GLU A 201 6.18 -12.07 -3.61
C GLU A 201 6.14 -11.62 -5.07
N MET A 202 5.29 -12.22 -5.88
CA MET A 202 5.12 -11.81 -7.29
C MET A 202 4.47 -10.45 -7.45
N LYS A 203 3.62 -10.00 -6.51
CA LYS A 203 3.14 -8.60 -6.49
C LYS A 203 4.32 -7.63 -6.39
N MET A 204 5.25 -7.86 -5.47
CA MET A 204 6.42 -7.00 -5.33
C MET A 204 7.28 -6.96 -6.60
N VAL A 205 7.46 -8.10 -7.27
CA VAL A 205 8.21 -8.19 -8.53
C VAL A 205 7.53 -7.42 -9.65
N ASN A 206 6.26 -7.72 -9.91
CA ASN A 206 5.54 -7.21 -11.07
C ASN A 206 5.13 -5.74 -10.90
N GLU A 207 4.62 -5.39 -9.72
CA GLU A 207 4.18 -4.03 -9.43
C GLU A 207 5.36 -3.04 -9.40
N SER A 208 6.54 -3.43 -8.84
CA SER A 208 7.73 -2.58 -8.87
C SER A 208 8.17 -2.25 -10.30
N ARG A 209 8.17 -3.24 -11.20
CA ARG A 209 8.48 -3.02 -12.62
C ARG A 209 7.49 -2.07 -13.27
N LYS A 210 6.19 -2.29 -13.06
CA LYS A 210 5.13 -1.47 -13.63
C LYS A 210 5.23 -0.02 -13.17
N ILE A 211 5.41 0.22 -11.86
CA ILE A 211 5.49 1.57 -11.28
C ILE A 211 6.76 2.31 -11.74
N LEU A 212 7.90 1.61 -11.82
CA LEU A 212 9.17 2.18 -12.28
C LEU A 212 9.27 2.27 -13.81
N GLY A 213 8.34 1.65 -14.55
CA GLY A 213 8.35 1.63 -16.01
C GLY A 213 9.57 0.90 -16.61
N ASP A 214 10.13 -0.10 -15.89
CA ASP A 214 11.37 -0.79 -16.30
C ASP A 214 11.31 -2.31 -16.07
N ASP A 215 10.97 -3.04 -17.12
CA ASP A 215 10.91 -4.51 -17.11
C ASP A 215 12.29 -5.17 -17.07
N SER A 216 13.36 -4.40 -17.34
CA SER A 216 14.73 -4.93 -17.34
C SER A 216 15.29 -5.20 -15.95
N ILE A 217 14.68 -4.63 -14.91
CA ILE A 217 15.13 -4.81 -13.52
C ILE A 217 14.94 -6.26 -13.08
N LYS A 218 16.01 -6.88 -12.60
CA LYS A 218 15.97 -8.22 -12.03
C LYS A 218 15.50 -8.14 -10.59
N ILE A 219 14.29 -8.63 -10.30
CA ILE A 219 13.68 -8.52 -8.97
C ILE A 219 13.36 -9.92 -8.43
N THR A 220 13.66 -10.15 -7.16
CA THR A 220 13.20 -11.30 -6.39
C THR A 220 12.73 -10.85 -5.02
N ALA A 221 11.82 -11.61 -4.43
CA ALA A 221 11.25 -11.29 -3.12
C ALA A 221 11.07 -12.55 -2.26
N THR A 222 11.18 -12.38 -0.94
CA THR A 222 10.74 -13.34 0.07
C THR A 222 9.83 -12.62 1.06
N ALA A 223 8.60 -13.08 1.20
CA ALA A 223 7.61 -12.44 2.06
C ALA A 223 7.34 -13.25 3.33
N ILE A 224 7.59 -12.63 4.49
CA ILE A 224 7.48 -13.28 5.80
C ILE A 224 6.45 -12.54 6.65
N ARG A 225 5.48 -13.25 7.23
CA ARG A 225 4.61 -12.73 8.27
C ARG A 225 5.32 -12.82 9.62
N VAL A 226 5.37 -11.69 10.34
CA VAL A 226 6.01 -11.60 11.65
C VAL A 226 4.99 -11.26 12.75
N PRO A 227 5.24 -11.61 14.04
CA PRO A 227 4.32 -11.36 15.14
C PRO A 227 4.37 -9.89 15.61
N VAL A 228 4.20 -8.97 14.67
CA VAL A 228 4.10 -7.53 14.89
C VAL A 228 2.71 -7.09 14.46
N SER A 229 2.04 -6.27 15.26
CA SER A 229 0.66 -5.90 15.01
C SER A 229 0.50 -5.01 13.78
N ASN A 230 1.33 -3.97 13.63
CA ASN A 230 1.23 -2.98 12.57
C ASN A 230 2.62 -2.49 12.11
N ALA A 231 2.69 -1.91 10.94
CA ALA A 231 3.86 -1.48 10.17
C ALA A 231 4.73 -2.65 9.65
N HIS A 232 5.05 -2.57 8.35
CA HIS A 232 5.91 -3.55 7.67
C HIS A 232 7.35 -3.06 7.64
N GLY A 233 8.29 -3.98 7.88
CA GLY A 233 9.69 -3.77 7.60
C GLY A 233 10.10 -4.48 6.30
N VAL A 234 10.98 -3.87 5.51
CA VAL A 234 11.56 -4.49 4.30
C VAL A 234 13.06 -4.27 4.27
N SER A 235 13.81 -5.36 4.21
CA SER A 235 15.23 -5.32 3.88
C SER A 235 15.36 -5.32 2.35
N ILE A 236 16.03 -4.29 1.83
CA ILE A 236 16.20 -4.08 0.40
C ILE A 236 17.70 -4.15 0.08
N ASN A 237 18.07 -5.05 -0.83
CA ASN A 237 19.40 -5.06 -1.44
C ASN A 237 19.28 -4.60 -2.88
N LEU A 238 20.07 -3.58 -3.25
CA LEU A 238 20.09 -2.99 -4.58
C LEU A 238 21.45 -3.20 -5.25
N LYS A 239 21.43 -3.53 -6.54
CA LYS A 239 22.58 -3.35 -7.43
C LYS A 239 22.28 -2.20 -8.39
N LEU A 240 23.09 -1.16 -8.34
CA LEU A 240 22.95 0.04 -9.15
C LEU A 240 23.70 -0.12 -10.49
N LYS A 241 23.25 0.61 -11.51
CA LYS A 241 23.92 0.67 -12.84
C LYS A 241 25.18 1.53 -12.81
N LYS A 242 25.30 2.46 -11.81
CA LYS A 242 26.45 3.37 -11.63
C LYS A 242 27.04 3.18 -10.23
N ASP A 243 28.32 3.49 -10.08
CA ASP A 243 28.91 3.62 -8.74
C ASP A 243 28.34 4.81 -7.99
N PHE A 244 28.42 4.79 -6.69
CA PHE A 244 27.75 5.76 -5.80
C PHE A 244 28.60 6.10 -4.57
N ASN A 245 28.30 7.25 -3.96
CA ASN A 245 28.73 7.59 -2.62
C ASN A 245 27.56 7.44 -1.65
N LEU A 246 27.80 6.95 -0.43
CA LEU A 246 26.74 6.77 0.57
C LEU A 246 26.08 8.10 0.99
N ASP A 247 26.86 9.19 1.04
CA ASP A 247 26.30 10.51 1.38
C ASP A 247 25.34 11.01 0.29
N ASP A 248 25.61 10.71 -0.97
CA ASP A 248 24.74 11.08 -2.08
C ASP A 248 23.47 10.18 -2.10
N ILE A 249 23.59 8.91 -1.76
CA ILE A 249 22.42 8.04 -1.53
C ILE A 249 21.53 8.59 -0.40
N ARG A 250 22.13 9.08 0.70
CA ARG A 250 21.38 9.72 1.81
C ARG A 250 20.65 10.98 1.33
N LYS A 251 21.28 11.84 0.57
CA LYS A 251 20.65 13.03 -0.02
C LYS A 251 19.50 12.66 -0.96
N ALA A 252 19.68 11.65 -1.80
CA ALA A 252 18.63 11.17 -2.69
C ALA A 252 17.39 10.69 -1.89
N LEU A 253 17.60 9.97 -0.78
CA LEU A 253 16.54 9.54 0.12
C LEU A 253 15.86 10.74 0.83
N GLU A 254 16.65 11.66 1.39
CA GLU A 254 16.15 12.85 2.10
C GLU A 254 15.36 13.80 1.17
N SER A 255 15.70 13.82 -0.12
CA SER A 255 14.96 14.59 -1.14
C SER A 255 13.70 13.91 -1.66
N THR A 256 13.46 12.65 -1.31
CA THR A 256 12.27 11.91 -1.74
C THR A 256 11.06 12.32 -0.89
N PRO A 257 10.01 12.92 -1.47
CA PRO A 257 8.82 13.28 -0.72
C PRO A 257 8.21 12.07 -0.02
N GLY A 258 7.85 12.20 1.26
CA GLY A 258 7.27 11.11 2.06
C GLY A 258 8.28 10.10 2.61
N VAL A 259 9.58 10.32 2.41
CA VAL A 259 10.67 9.53 3.01
C VAL A 259 11.34 10.31 4.13
N ILE A 260 11.60 9.63 5.25
CA ILE A 260 12.41 10.14 6.36
C ILE A 260 13.60 9.20 6.57
N VAL A 261 14.81 9.75 6.61
CA VAL A 261 16.02 9.00 6.94
C VAL A 261 16.22 8.98 8.47
N GLU A 262 16.15 7.78 9.04
CA GLU A 262 16.49 7.49 10.45
C GLU A 262 17.69 6.53 10.48
N ASP A 263 18.91 7.04 10.46
CA ASP A 263 20.11 6.21 10.33
C ASP A 263 21.31 6.77 11.09
N ASP A 264 21.19 6.86 12.41
CA ASP A 264 22.29 7.21 13.32
C ASP A 264 22.72 5.95 14.07
N ILE A 265 23.69 5.25 13.48
CA ILE A 265 24.20 3.98 14.04
C ILE A 265 24.98 4.16 15.34
N ALA A 266 25.56 5.33 15.58
CA ALA A 266 26.31 5.62 16.79
C ALA A 266 25.39 5.72 18.03
N ASN A 267 24.16 6.20 17.82
CA ASN A 267 23.13 6.31 18.84
C ASN A 267 22.05 5.22 18.73
N GLU A 268 22.28 4.18 17.91
CA GLU A 268 21.35 3.07 17.68
C GLU A 268 19.96 3.52 17.19
N ILE A 269 19.90 4.61 16.41
CA ILE A 269 18.66 5.12 15.82
C ILE A 269 18.47 4.53 14.44
N TYR A 270 17.36 3.81 14.27
CA TYR A 270 16.94 3.14 13.02
C TYR A 270 15.43 2.92 13.01
N PRO A 271 14.80 2.79 11.82
CA PRO A 271 13.36 2.61 11.73
C PRO A 271 12.89 1.28 12.34
N MET A 272 11.78 1.35 13.09
CA MET A 272 11.14 0.17 13.68
C MET A 272 9.61 0.21 13.46
N PRO A 273 8.94 -0.94 13.35
CA PRO A 273 7.47 -0.97 13.30
C PRO A 273 6.80 -0.22 14.45
N ALA A 274 7.35 -0.31 15.67
CA ALA A 274 6.81 0.35 16.84
C ALA A 274 6.82 1.89 16.74
N THR A 275 7.81 2.47 16.05
CA THR A 275 7.94 3.93 15.90
C THR A 275 7.29 4.47 14.62
N ALA A 276 7.15 3.64 13.59
CA ALA A 276 6.53 3.99 12.30
C ALA A 276 4.99 3.80 12.28
N SER A 277 4.46 2.97 13.18
CA SER A 277 3.01 2.74 13.28
C SER A 277 2.26 4.05 13.56
N GLY A 278 1.20 4.32 12.82
CA GLY A 278 0.38 5.54 12.89
C GLY A 278 0.95 6.74 12.15
N LYS A 279 2.13 6.64 11.52
CA LYS A 279 2.75 7.72 10.75
C LYS A 279 2.51 7.58 9.25
N ASP A 280 2.62 8.68 8.54
CA ASP A 280 2.35 8.76 7.09
C ASP A 280 3.59 8.48 6.23
N GLU A 281 4.77 8.63 6.80
CA GLU A 281 6.04 8.57 6.09
C GLU A 281 6.58 7.15 5.99
N VAL A 282 7.46 6.95 5.03
CA VAL A 282 8.32 5.78 4.90
C VAL A 282 9.67 6.11 5.54
N PHE A 283 10.03 5.37 6.56
CA PHE A 283 11.29 5.55 7.30
C PHE A 283 12.35 4.64 6.71
N VAL A 284 13.54 5.20 6.41
CA VAL A 284 14.65 4.45 5.81
C VAL A 284 15.90 4.61 6.68
N GLY A 285 16.58 3.50 6.93
CA GLY A 285 17.83 3.49 7.67
C GLY A 285 18.68 2.25 7.35
N ARG A 286 19.71 1.99 8.16
CA ARG A 286 20.67 0.90 7.95
C ARG A 286 21.29 0.94 6.56
N ILE A 287 21.58 2.17 6.07
CA ILE A 287 22.12 2.46 4.75
C ILE A 287 23.61 2.11 4.75
N ARG A 288 23.99 1.15 3.92
CA ARG A 288 25.39 0.66 3.87
C ARG A 288 25.74 0.00 2.56
N ARG A 289 27.00 0.05 2.15
CA ARG A 289 27.48 -0.74 0.99
C ARG A 289 27.32 -2.22 1.26
N ASP A 290 27.03 -2.97 0.20
CA ASP A 290 27.12 -4.42 0.16
C ASP A 290 28.52 -4.81 -0.32
N PHE A 291 29.33 -5.40 0.55
CA PHE A 291 30.69 -5.79 0.24
C PHE A 291 30.78 -7.06 -0.63
N SER A 292 29.67 -7.75 -0.84
CA SER A 292 29.63 -9.00 -1.62
C SER A 292 29.40 -8.79 -3.11
N CYS A 293 29.00 -7.56 -3.53
CA CYS A 293 28.69 -7.26 -4.92
C CYS A 293 28.99 -5.79 -5.23
N ASP A 294 29.70 -5.56 -6.34
CA ASP A 294 30.02 -4.21 -6.79
C ASP A 294 28.77 -3.37 -7.05
N ASN A 295 28.88 -2.06 -6.81
CA ASN A 295 27.80 -1.09 -6.97
C ASN A 295 26.51 -1.45 -6.21
N SER A 296 26.64 -2.13 -5.09
CA SER A 296 25.50 -2.62 -4.33
C SER A 296 25.41 -2.02 -2.93
N LEU A 297 24.18 -1.88 -2.45
CA LEU A 297 23.89 -1.37 -1.12
C LEU A 297 22.70 -2.10 -0.49
N ASN A 298 22.65 -2.00 0.83
CA ASN A 298 21.54 -2.49 1.63
C ASN A 298 20.83 -1.32 2.31
N LEU A 299 19.50 -1.38 2.33
CA LEU A 299 18.59 -0.48 3.03
C LEU A 299 17.66 -1.27 3.94
N TRP A 300 17.13 -0.60 4.93
CA TRP A 300 16.01 -1.07 5.73
C TRP A 300 14.92 0.01 5.70
N CYS A 301 13.72 -0.32 5.23
CA CYS A 301 12.61 0.61 5.25
C CYS A 301 11.44 0.07 6.08
N VAL A 302 10.74 0.98 6.76
CA VAL A 302 9.57 0.68 7.59
C VAL A 302 8.48 1.70 7.31
N ALA A 303 7.24 1.24 7.14
CA ALA A 303 6.08 2.11 7.02
C ALA A 303 4.82 1.47 7.59
N ASP A 304 3.86 2.30 7.98
CA ASP A 304 2.52 1.84 8.36
C ASP A 304 1.79 1.29 7.13
N ASN A 305 1.55 -0.03 7.14
CA ASN A 305 0.96 -0.75 6.02
C ASN A 305 -0.53 -0.47 5.81
N ILE A 306 -1.21 0.09 6.81
CA ILE A 306 -2.62 0.50 6.71
C ILE A 306 -2.72 1.96 6.28
N ARG A 307 -1.77 2.83 6.70
CA ARG A 307 -1.69 4.24 6.29
C ARG A 307 -1.02 4.36 4.92
N LYS A 308 0.29 4.64 4.87
CA LYS A 308 0.99 4.80 3.59
C LYS A 308 0.88 3.58 2.69
N GLY A 309 0.92 2.40 3.26
CA GLY A 309 0.80 1.13 2.51
C GLY A 309 -0.57 0.88 1.87
N ALA A 310 -1.63 1.65 2.22
CA ALA A 310 -2.98 1.43 1.69
C ALA A 310 -3.82 2.71 1.67
N ALA A 311 -4.41 3.10 2.81
CA ALA A 311 -5.43 4.14 2.88
C ALA A 311 -4.91 5.52 2.48
N LEU A 312 -3.72 5.91 2.97
CA LEU A 312 -3.12 7.20 2.66
C LEU A 312 -2.79 7.31 1.17
N ASN A 313 -2.15 6.29 0.59
CA ASN A 313 -1.80 6.29 -0.82
C ASN A 313 -3.07 6.40 -1.70
N ALA A 314 -4.15 5.69 -1.32
CA ALA A 314 -5.42 5.78 -2.03
C ALA A 314 -6.06 7.18 -1.92
N VAL A 315 -6.00 7.83 -0.75
CA VAL A 315 -6.50 9.21 -0.56
C VAL A 315 -5.63 10.21 -1.33
N GLN A 316 -4.31 10.04 -1.35
CA GLN A 316 -3.41 10.88 -2.14
C GLN A 316 -3.68 10.75 -3.65
N ILE A 317 -3.96 9.54 -4.17
CA ILE A 317 -4.44 9.35 -5.55
C ILE A 317 -5.75 10.11 -5.76
N ALA A 318 -6.70 10.00 -4.83
CA ALA A 318 -7.97 10.72 -4.88
C ALA A 318 -7.79 12.25 -4.91
N GLU A 319 -6.80 12.79 -4.16
CA GLU A 319 -6.44 14.22 -4.20
C GLU A 319 -5.97 14.66 -5.60
N LEU A 320 -5.22 13.83 -6.31
CA LEU A 320 -4.81 14.12 -7.69
C LEU A 320 -6.03 14.18 -8.61
N LEU A 321 -6.98 13.24 -8.46
CA LEU A 321 -8.18 13.18 -9.29
C LEU A 321 -9.15 14.34 -9.07
N VAL A 322 -9.16 14.97 -7.90
CA VAL A 322 -10.08 16.09 -7.57
C VAL A 322 -9.48 17.45 -7.90
N LYS A 323 -8.15 17.57 -7.98
CA LYS A 323 -7.45 18.82 -8.33
C LYS A 323 -7.47 19.12 -9.84
N GLU A 324 -7.82 18.14 -10.66
CA GLU A 324 -7.97 18.30 -12.13
C GLU A 324 -9.36 18.83 -12.54
#